data_86828b5abf3e0c22a57ae1a9b4be8741
#
_entry.id   86828b5abf3e0c22a57ae1a9b4be8741
#
_cell.length_a   1.000
_cell.length_b   1.000
_cell.length_c   1.000
_cell.angle_alpha   90.00
_cell.angle_beta   90.00
_cell.angle_gamma   90.00
#
_symmetry.space_group_name_H-M   'P 1'
#
loop_
_entity.id
_entity.type
_entity.pdbx_description
1 polymer ?
#
loop_
_entity_poly.entity_id
_entity_poly.type
_entity_poly.pdbx_seq_one_letter_code
_entity_poly.pdbx_strand_id
1 'polypeptide(L)'
;TMAKFLVEDGRCHWAFSGSMLGTQFKGVRSYPVGYVHELRMFPLDFEEFCWAIGVSEGARQTIRDACINEKPIPGYIHDAMMANFRTYTVVGGMPEVVQRFLDTRGDLASVRQLQSELNEQYRRDISKYASGRALQVQSIYDQLPIMLEGENKRFVLNSIDPKAHYEKYQRDFVWLVDAGVALKADIVTEPKSPLLKTARPSQFKLYQSDTGMLMARYPVG
;
A
#
# COMPACT_ATOMS: atom_id res chain seq x y z
N THR A 1 -4.69 -13.32 26.13
CA THR A 1 -3.84 -12.19 25.73
C THR A 1 -4.13 -11.01 26.64
N MET A 2 -3.13 -10.18 26.94
CA MET A 2 -3.27 -9.00 27.81
C MET A 2 -4.41 -8.07 27.35
N ALA A 3 -4.61 -7.89 26.05
CA ALA A 3 -5.69 -7.09 25.47
C ALA A 3 -7.09 -7.50 25.99
N LYS A 4 -7.38 -8.79 26.13
CA LYS A 4 -8.66 -9.26 26.66
C LYS A 4 -8.92 -8.73 28.09
N PHE A 5 -7.92 -8.87 28.97
CA PHE A 5 -8.03 -8.39 30.35
C PHE A 5 -8.20 -6.88 30.43
N LEU A 6 -7.52 -6.12 29.58
CA LEU A 6 -7.64 -4.67 29.52
C LEU A 6 -9.04 -4.21 29.07
N VAL A 7 -9.65 -4.93 28.12
CA VAL A 7 -11.01 -4.64 27.67
C VAL A 7 -12.05 -5.06 28.71
N GLU A 8 -11.86 -6.22 29.37
CA GLU A 8 -12.76 -6.70 30.44
C GLU A 8 -12.74 -5.81 31.69
N ASP A 9 -11.64 -5.13 31.97
CA ASP A 9 -11.52 -4.16 33.06
C ASP A 9 -12.46 -2.95 32.89
N GLY A 10 -12.84 -2.59 31.66
CA GLY A 10 -13.90 -1.64 31.33
C GLY A 10 -13.65 -0.17 31.72
N ARG A 11 -12.50 0.16 32.33
CA ARG A 11 -12.17 1.53 32.79
C ARG A 11 -11.75 2.48 31.65
N CYS A 12 -11.26 1.93 30.52
CA CYS A 12 -10.73 2.70 29.42
C CYS A 12 -11.09 2.05 28.08
N HIS A 13 -11.16 2.88 27.03
CA HIS A 13 -11.11 2.42 25.65
C HIS A 13 -9.65 2.27 25.22
N TRP A 14 -9.29 1.14 24.66
CA TRP A 14 -7.92 0.83 24.27
C TRP A 14 -7.78 0.86 22.75
N ALA A 15 -6.76 1.56 22.26
CA ALA A 15 -6.33 1.50 20.88
C ALA A 15 -4.88 1.02 20.82
N PHE A 16 -4.62 0.00 20.00
CA PHE A 16 -3.29 -0.52 19.75
C PHE A 16 -2.92 -0.27 18.32
N SER A 17 -1.71 0.19 18.06
CA SER A 17 -1.21 0.39 16.69
C SER A 17 0.12 -0.33 16.50
N GLY A 18 0.41 -0.73 15.28
CA GLY A 18 1.69 -1.33 14.92
C GLY A 18 1.74 -1.65 13.43
N SER A 19 2.88 -1.39 12.81
CA SER A 19 3.11 -1.60 11.38
C SER A 19 3.02 -3.05 10.93
N MET A 20 3.20 -4.02 11.85
CA MET A 20 3.26 -5.45 11.56
C MET A 20 2.21 -6.26 12.32
N LEU A 21 1.14 -5.63 12.79
CA LEU A 21 0.10 -6.30 13.58
C LEU A 21 -0.49 -7.51 12.84
N GLY A 22 -0.79 -7.39 11.55
CA GLY A 22 -1.35 -8.47 10.75
C GLY A 22 -0.46 -9.70 10.65
N THR A 23 0.87 -9.54 10.67
CA THR A 23 1.82 -10.66 10.63
C THR A 23 2.10 -11.24 12.01
N GLN A 24 2.12 -10.41 13.05
CA GLN A 24 2.44 -10.83 14.43
C GLN A 24 1.28 -11.61 15.07
N PHE A 25 0.03 -11.26 14.78
CA PHE A 25 -1.12 -11.98 15.31
C PHE A 25 -1.24 -13.43 14.83
N LYS A 26 -0.67 -13.79 13.67
CA LYS A 26 -0.65 -15.18 13.17
C LYS A 26 0.14 -16.15 14.06
N GLY A 27 1.04 -15.65 14.91
CA GLY A 27 1.84 -16.45 15.86
C GLY A 27 1.26 -16.52 17.28
N VAL A 28 0.17 -15.84 17.58
CA VAL A 28 -0.40 -15.76 18.93
C VAL A 28 -1.32 -16.95 19.20
N ARG A 29 -1.10 -17.67 20.33
CA ARG A 29 -1.90 -18.84 20.73
C ARG A 29 -3.40 -18.58 20.90
N SER A 30 -3.83 -17.34 21.09
CA SER A 30 -5.23 -16.95 21.26
C SER A 30 -5.46 -15.55 20.71
N TYR A 31 -6.24 -15.44 19.65
CA TYR A 31 -6.75 -14.16 19.15
C TYR A 31 -7.95 -13.74 20.01
N PRO A 32 -8.05 -12.49 20.45
CA PRO A 32 -9.17 -12.03 21.30
C PRO A 32 -10.42 -11.78 20.45
N VAL A 33 -11.01 -12.83 19.90
CA VAL A 33 -12.23 -12.77 19.10
C VAL A 33 -13.35 -12.12 19.91
N GLY A 34 -14.03 -11.13 19.33
CA GLY A 34 -15.12 -10.41 19.98
C GLY A 34 -14.69 -9.23 20.88
N TYR A 35 -13.40 -9.07 21.14
CA TYR A 35 -12.85 -7.99 21.99
C TYR A 35 -12.04 -6.95 21.21
N VAL A 36 -11.76 -7.20 19.94
CA VAL A 36 -10.91 -6.34 19.12
C VAL A 36 -11.60 -6.04 17.81
N HIS A 37 -11.69 -4.77 17.45
CA HIS A 37 -12.03 -4.30 16.12
C HIS A 37 -10.75 -3.89 15.41
N GLU A 38 -10.43 -4.56 14.30
CA GLU A 38 -9.22 -4.29 13.52
C GLU A 38 -9.53 -3.25 12.44
N LEU A 39 -8.78 -2.15 12.46
CA LEU A 39 -8.82 -1.11 11.44
C LEU A 39 -7.50 -1.13 10.67
N ARG A 40 -7.57 -1.31 9.36
CA ARG A 40 -6.39 -1.25 8.50
C ARG A 40 -6.20 0.18 8.02
N MET A 41 -5.04 0.76 8.35
CA MET A 41 -4.64 2.07 7.85
C MET A 41 -3.86 1.90 6.55
N PHE A 42 -4.27 2.62 5.51
CA PHE A 42 -3.56 2.71 4.24
C PHE A 42 -2.82 4.05 4.16
N PRO A 43 -1.84 4.21 3.24
CA PRO A 43 -1.36 5.53 2.86
C PRO A 43 -2.50 6.44 2.45
N LEU A 44 -2.33 7.75 2.58
CA LEU A 44 -3.30 8.75 2.15
C LEU A 44 -3.65 8.51 0.68
N ASP A 45 -4.94 8.56 0.35
CA ASP A 45 -5.37 8.56 -1.03
C ASP A 45 -5.20 9.95 -1.67
N PHE A 46 -5.54 10.07 -2.95
CA PHE A 46 -5.38 11.33 -3.67
C PHE A 46 -6.29 12.45 -3.11
N GLU A 47 -7.47 12.11 -2.63
CA GLU A 47 -8.37 13.09 -2.03
C GLU A 47 -7.81 13.60 -0.69
N GLU A 48 -7.32 12.70 0.17
CA GLU A 48 -6.67 13.03 1.43
C GLU A 48 -5.39 13.84 1.22
N PHE A 49 -4.60 13.51 0.19
CA PHE A 49 -3.46 14.33 -0.22
C PHE A 49 -3.89 15.73 -0.65
N CYS A 50 -4.98 15.86 -1.42
CA CYS A 50 -5.54 17.17 -1.77
C CYS A 50 -5.96 17.98 -0.55
N TRP A 51 -6.50 17.34 0.50
CA TRP A 51 -6.79 18.02 1.77
C TRP A 51 -5.51 18.54 2.41
N ALA A 52 -4.48 17.70 2.48
CA ALA A 52 -3.20 18.06 3.09
C ALA A 52 -2.53 19.26 2.41
N ILE A 53 -2.57 19.34 1.08
CA ILE A 53 -2.00 20.46 0.30
C ILE A 53 -2.93 21.69 0.20
N GLY A 54 -4.10 21.67 0.86
CA GLY A 54 -4.99 22.82 0.94
C GLY A 54 -5.90 23.06 -0.27
N VAL A 55 -6.20 22.02 -1.08
CA VAL A 55 -7.23 22.13 -2.13
C VAL A 55 -8.57 22.45 -1.50
N SER A 56 -9.22 23.50 -1.97
CA SER A 56 -10.49 24.00 -1.39
C SER A 56 -11.62 22.97 -1.46
N GLU A 57 -12.48 22.97 -0.45
CA GLU A 57 -13.68 22.11 -0.43
C GLU A 57 -14.55 22.34 -1.66
N GLY A 58 -14.72 23.60 -2.10
CA GLY A 58 -15.52 23.94 -3.27
C GLY A 58 -15.02 23.28 -4.56
N ALA A 59 -13.68 23.21 -4.76
CA ALA A 59 -13.10 22.52 -5.92
C ALA A 59 -13.37 21.00 -5.85
N ARG A 60 -13.20 20.38 -4.68
CA ARG A 60 -13.45 18.96 -4.46
C ARG A 60 -14.92 18.61 -4.66
N GLN A 61 -15.84 19.43 -4.11
CA GLN A 61 -17.28 19.25 -4.28
C GLN A 61 -17.69 19.38 -5.76
N THR A 62 -17.13 20.34 -6.48
CA THR A 62 -17.38 20.49 -7.94
C THR A 62 -17.02 19.20 -8.69
N ILE A 63 -15.93 18.54 -8.34
CA ILE A 63 -15.51 17.27 -8.98
C ILE A 63 -16.48 16.15 -8.63
N ARG A 64 -16.88 16.03 -7.37
CA ARG A 64 -17.86 15.01 -6.93
C ARG A 64 -19.20 15.20 -7.63
N ASP A 65 -19.71 16.42 -7.68
CA ASP A 65 -20.98 16.74 -8.33
C ASP A 65 -20.93 16.47 -9.84
N ALA A 66 -19.80 16.78 -10.47
CA ALA A 66 -19.59 16.49 -11.88
C ALA A 66 -19.58 14.97 -12.13
N CYS A 67 -18.91 14.19 -11.27
CA CYS A 67 -18.90 12.73 -11.37
C CYS A 67 -20.28 12.13 -11.18
N ILE A 68 -21.03 12.54 -10.14
CA ILE A 68 -22.38 12.04 -9.84
C ILE A 68 -23.37 12.37 -10.96
N ASN A 69 -23.26 13.57 -11.54
CA ASN A 69 -24.16 14.07 -12.58
C ASN A 69 -23.68 13.79 -14.01
N GLU A 70 -22.57 13.04 -14.17
CA GLU A 70 -21.95 12.73 -15.48
C GLU A 70 -21.68 13.98 -16.32
N LYS A 71 -21.24 15.06 -15.67
CA LYS A 71 -20.94 16.35 -16.31
C LYS A 71 -19.44 16.57 -16.43
N PRO A 72 -18.98 17.30 -17.46
CA PRO A 72 -17.58 17.66 -17.57
C PRO A 72 -17.15 18.59 -16.42
N ILE A 73 -15.91 18.39 -15.94
CA ILE A 73 -15.28 19.26 -14.96
C ILE A 73 -14.77 20.54 -15.69
N PRO A 74 -14.89 21.75 -15.10
CA PRO A 74 -14.29 22.95 -15.65
C PRO A 74 -12.79 22.78 -15.91
N GLY A 75 -12.30 23.21 -17.08
CA GLY A 75 -10.93 22.95 -17.54
C GLY A 75 -9.87 23.40 -16.54
N TYR A 76 -10.01 24.58 -15.93
CA TYR A 76 -9.05 25.09 -14.94
C TYR A 76 -8.97 24.22 -13.66
N ILE A 77 -10.09 23.63 -13.24
CA ILE A 77 -10.10 22.67 -12.10
C ILE A 77 -9.43 21.37 -12.53
N HIS A 78 -9.78 20.85 -13.71
CA HIS A 78 -9.17 19.63 -14.25
C HIS A 78 -7.65 19.76 -14.33
N ASP A 79 -7.14 20.85 -14.92
CA ASP A 79 -5.69 21.05 -15.11
C ASP A 79 -4.95 21.17 -13.76
N ALA A 80 -5.53 21.91 -12.81
CA ALA A 80 -4.98 22.01 -11.46
C ALA A 80 -4.95 20.66 -10.75
N MET A 81 -6.02 19.87 -10.85
CA MET A 81 -6.09 18.54 -10.25
C MET A 81 -5.14 17.55 -10.91
N MET A 82 -4.95 17.63 -12.24
CA MET A 82 -3.97 16.80 -12.94
C MET A 82 -2.53 17.15 -12.55
N ALA A 83 -2.23 18.42 -12.29
CA ALA A 83 -0.94 18.84 -11.74
C ALA A 83 -0.72 18.26 -10.33
N ASN A 84 -1.74 18.36 -9.45
CA ASN A 84 -1.70 17.78 -8.12
C ASN A 84 -1.57 16.25 -8.17
N PHE A 85 -2.26 15.59 -9.09
CA PHE A 85 -2.18 14.14 -9.26
C PHE A 85 -0.78 13.68 -9.68
N ARG A 86 -0.12 14.41 -10.58
CA ARG A 86 1.29 14.16 -10.94
C ARG A 86 2.20 14.29 -9.71
N THR A 87 2.00 15.34 -8.90
CA THR A 87 2.73 15.53 -7.65
C THR A 87 2.48 14.38 -6.69
N TYR A 88 1.23 13.98 -6.48
CA TYR A 88 0.85 12.84 -5.66
C TYR A 88 1.52 11.54 -6.13
N THR A 89 1.60 11.31 -7.43
CA THR A 89 2.25 10.10 -7.97
C THR A 89 3.73 10.02 -7.56
N VAL A 90 4.41 11.16 -7.43
CA VAL A 90 5.82 11.23 -7.01
C VAL A 90 5.98 11.24 -5.49
N VAL A 91 5.15 12.01 -4.79
CA VAL A 91 5.21 12.13 -3.31
C VAL A 91 4.62 10.89 -2.62
N GLY A 92 3.53 10.34 -3.18
CA GLY A 92 2.78 9.27 -2.56
C GLY A 92 1.87 9.75 -1.43
N GLY A 93 1.34 8.79 -0.69
CA GLY A 93 0.41 9.00 0.42
C GLY A 93 0.99 8.64 1.79
N MET A 94 2.27 8.30 1.91
CA MET A 94 2.87 8.05 3.23
C MET A 94 2.83 9.33 4.06
N PRO A 95 2.15 9.36 5.25
CA PRO A 95 1.92 10.61 5.98
C PRO A 95 3.19 11.40 6.31
N GLU A 96 4.26 10.70 6.70
CA GLU A 96 5.54 11.33 7.00
C GLU A 96 6.17 11.99 5.75
N VAL A 97 6.00 11.36 4.58
CA VAL A 97 6.50 11.87 3.30
C VAL A 97 5.69 13.09 2.86
N VAL A 98 4.37 13.03 3.01
CA VAL A 98 3.47 14.17 2.71
C VAL A 98 3.79 15.34 3.65
N GLN A 99 4.00 15.09 4.94
CA GLN A 99 4.40 16.12 5.89
C GLN A 99 5.74 16.74 5.50
N ARG A 100 6.74 15.94 5.12
CA ARG A 100 8.03 16.43 4.63
C ARG A 100 7.87 17.31 3.39
N PHE A 101 7.02 16.92 2.45
CA PHE A 101 6.73 17.72 1.26
C PHE A 101 6.15 19.09 1.62
N LEU A 102 5.25 19.16 2.59
CA LEU A 102 4.67 20.42 3.08
C LEU A 102 5.69 21.28 3.81
N ASP A 103 6.43 20.72 4.74
CA ASP A 103 7.42 21.43 5.58
C ASP A 103 8.55 22.03 4.75
N THR A 104 8.96 21.33 3.69
CA THR A 104 10.02 21.77 2.77
C THR A 104 9.51 22.60 1.59
N ARG A 105 8.22 22.94 1.59
CA ARG A 105 7.57 23.71 0.50
C ARG A 105 7.76 23.09 -0.89
N GLY A 106 7.68 21.77 -0.96
CA GLY A 106 7.73 21.03 -2.21
C GLY A 106 9.12 20.58 -2.66
N ASP A 107 10.12 20.54 -1.78
CA ASP A 107 11.44 19.99 -2.11
C ASP A 107 11.39 18.48 -2.34
N LEU A 108 11.32 18.09 -3.62
CA LEU A 108 11.26 16.69 -4.03
C LEU A 108 12.56 15.92 -3.74
N ALA A 109 13.69 16.57 -3.61
CA ALA A 109 14.96 15.90 -3.26
C ALA A 109 14.90 15.38 -1.80
N SER A 110 14.44 16.23 -0.88
CA SER A 110 14.22 15.86 0.52
C SER A 110 13.15 14.77 0.67
N VAL A 111 12.06 14.85 -0.12
CA VAL A 111 10.99 13.83 -0.18
C VAL A 111 11.58 12.49 -0.59
N ARG A 112 12.34 12.45 -1.70
CA ARG A 112 12.94 11.23 -2.21
C ARG A 112 13.94 10.59 -1.25
N GLN A 113 14.74 11.42 -0.55
CA GLN A 113 15.64 10.92 0.47
C GLN A 113 14.86 10.15 1.54
N LEU A 114 13.80 10.75 2.08
CA LEU A 114 12.95 10.10 3.09
C LEU A 114 12.29 8.82 2.57
N GLN A 115 11.77 8.83 1.34
CA GLN A 115 11.21 7.63 0.71
C GLN A 115 12.24 6.50 0.59
N SER A 116 13.49 6.83 0.26
CA SER A 116 14.58 5.86 0.18
C SER A 116 14.91 5.27 1.56
N GLU A 117 14.95 6.09 2.59
CA GLU A 117 15.15 5.66 3.98
C GLU A 117 14.02 4.73 4.45
N LEU A 118 12.77 5.02 4.13
CA LEU A 118 11.61 4.17 4.43
C LEU A 118 11.66 2.83 3.66
N ASN A 119 12.08 2.84 2.39
CA ASN A 119 12.28 1.60 1.62
C ASN A 119 13.34 0.70 2.26
N GLU A 120 14.43 1.29 2.78
CA GLU A 120 15.45 0.54 3.52
C GLU A 120 14.93 0.02 4.88
N GLN A 121 14.01 0.74 5.53
CA GLN A 121 13.33 0.23 6.72
C GLN A 121 12.47 -0.98 6.40
N TYR A 122 11.70 -0.96 5.32
CA TYR A 122 10.93 -2.12 4.86
C TYR A 122 11.82 -3.35 4.60
N ARG A 123 12.99 -3.17 3.98
CA ARG A 123 13.96 -4.26 3.78
C ARG A 123 14.48 -4.84 5.09
N ARG A 124 14.75 -3.98 6.08
CA ARG A 124 15.16 -4.43 7.42
C ARG A 124 14.05 -5.19 8.13
N ASP A 125 12.82 -4.73 8.02
CA ASP A 125 11.65 -5.42 8.59
C ASP A 125 11.40 -6.78 7.94
N ILE A 126 11.54 -6.88 6.60
CA ILE A 126 11.52 -8.16 5.90
C ILE A 126 12.58 -9.10 6.48
N SER A 127 13.83 -8.63 6.61
CA SER A 127 14.93 -9.43 7.16
C SER A 127 14.67 -9.91 8.58
N LYS A 128 14.04 -9.08 9.41
CA LYS A 128 13.75 -9.35 10.82
C LYS A 128 12.56 -10.29 11.03
N TYR A 129 11.47 -10.08 10.27
CA TYR A 129 10.18 -10.71 10.57
C TYR A 129 9.76 -11.84 9.62
N ALA A 130 10.42 -12.00 8.48
CA ALA A 130 10.08 -13.03 7.51
C ALA A 130 10.67 -14.41 7.81
N SER A 131 10.90 -14.74 9.07
CA SER A 131 11.30 -16.05 9.67
C SER A 131 11.76 -17.14 8.67
N GLY A 132 13.07 -17.21 8.38
CA GLY A 132 13.65 -18.24 7.51
C GLY A 132 13.36 -18.08 6.00
N ARG A 133 12.56 -17.08 5.60
CA ARG A 133 12.20 -16.80 4.21
C ARG A 133 12.52 -15.35 3.78
N ALA A 134 13.36 -14.66 4.54
CA ALA A 134 13.68 -13.26 4.30
C ALA A 134 14.21 -13.00 2.88
N LEU A 135 15.09 -13.87 2.36
CA LEU A 135 15.65 -13.76 1.01
C LEU A 135 14.57 -13.86 -0.08
N GLN A 136 13.62 -14.78 0.07
CA GLN A 136 12.52 -14.96 -0.88
C GLN A 136 11.58 -13.75 -0.88
N VAL A 137 11.17 -13.29 0.30
CA VAL A 137 10.32 -12.10 0.46
C VAL A 137 11.01 -10.86 -0.09
N GLN A 138 12.32 -10.69 0.21
CA GLN A 138 13.11 -9.59 -0.31
C GLN A 138 13.25 -9.63 -1.83
N SER A 139 13.49 -10.82 -2.41
CA SER A 139 13.56 -10.98 -3.87
C SER A 139 12.23 -10.59 -4.54
N ILE A 140 11.08 -10.97 -3.96
CA ILE A 140 9.77 -10.53 -4.46
C ILE A 140 9.63 -9.02 -4.38
N TYR A 141 9.97 -8.44 -3.22
CA TYR A 141 9.91 -7.00 -3.02
C TYR A 141 10.77 -6.25 -4.02
N ASP A 142 12.00 -6.71 -4.27
CA ASP A 142 12.94 -6.06 -5.18
C ASP A 142 12.50 -6.15 -6.66
N GLN A 143 11.75 -7.18 -7.03
CA GLN A 143 11.20 -7.34 -8.37
C GLN A 143 9.98 -6.47 -8.67
N LEU A 144 9.32 -5.87 -7.65
CA LEU A 144 8.08 -5.08 -7.86
C LEU A 144 8.21 -3.99 -8.94
N PRO A 145 9.22 -3.10 -8.93
CA PRO A 145 9.35 -2.08 -9.95
C PRO A 145 9.49 -2.68 -11.35
N ILE A 146 10.33 -3.70 -11.49
CA ILE A 146 10.62 -4.37 -12.77
C ILE A 146 9.34 -5.02 -13.35
N MET A 147 8.54 -5.68 -12.50
CA MET A 147 7.28 -6.29 -12.94
C MET A 147 6.24 -5.25 -13.37
N LEU A 148 6.25 -4.08 -12.74
CA LEU A 148 5.31 -3.00 -13.06
C LEU A 148 5.70 -2.22 -14.32
N GLU A 149 6.95 -2.29 -14.78
CA GLU A 149 7.37 -1.77 -16.10
C GLU A 149 6.89 -2.66 -17.25
N GLY A 150 6.70 -3.93 -17.00
CA GLY A 150 6.24 -4.89 -18.02
C GLY A 150 4.88 -4.51 -18.58
N GLU A 151 4.65 -4.78 -19.87
CA GLU A 151 3.41 -4.45 -20.58
C GLU A 151 2.16 -5.00 -19.87
N ASN A 152 2.20 -6.25 -19.45
CA ASN A 152 1.08 -6.93 -18.77
C ASN A 152 1.03 -6.70 -17.25
N LYS A 153 2.08 -6.14 -16.64
CA LYS A 153 2.21 -5.92 -15.19
C LYS A 153 1.89 -7.15 -14.32
N ARG A 154 1.97 -8.36 -14.89
CA ARG A 154 1.82 -9.60 -14.15
C ARG A 154 3.09 -9.91 -13.38
N PHE A 155 2.93 -10.43 -12.17
CA PHE A 155 4.07 -10.92 -11.43
C PHE A 155 4.55 -12.26 -12.02
N VAL A 156 5.78 -12.30 -12.53
CA VAL A 156 6.38 -13.48 -13.17
C VAL A 156 7.41 -14.09 -12.23
N LEU A 157 7.07 -15.25 -11.65
CA LEU A 157 7.92 -15.93 -10.66
C LEU A 157 9.26 -16.40 -11.24
N ASN A 158 9.30 -16.75 -12.51
CA ASN A 158 10.53 -17.20 -13.16
C ASN A 158 11.63 -16.13 -13.19
N SER A 159 11.31 -14.87 -12.96
CA SER A 159 12.30 -13.80 -12.81
C SER A 159 13.08 -13.89 -11.49
N ILE A 160 12.52 -14.56 -10.48
CA ILE A 160 13.17 -14.78 -9.19
C ILE A 160 13.94 -16.10 -9.20
N ASP A 161 13.30 -17.16 -9.68
CA ASP A 161 13.86 -18.51 -9.74
C ASP A 161 13.24 -19.22 -10.97
N PRO A 162 14.06 -19.69 -11.96
CA PRO A 162 13.55 -20.39 -13.13
C PRO A 162 12.71 -21.65 -12.81
N LYS A 163 12.88 -22.22 -11.60
CA LYS A 163 12.13 -23.36 -11.09
C LYS A 163 11.08 -22.96 -10.05
N ALA A 164 10.69 -21.69 -10.02
CA ALA A 164 9.70 -21.21 -9.06
C ALA A 164 8.30 -21.71 -9.43
N HIS A 165 7.62 -22.29 -8.45
CA HIS A 165 6.21 -22.62 -8.49
C HIS A 165 5.46 -21.75 -7.46
N TYR A 166 4.26 -21.31 -7.83
CA TYR A 166 3.46 -20.38 -7.00
C TYR A 166 3.25 -20.90 -5.57
N GLU A 167 2.99 -22.20 -5.42
CA GLU A 167 2.74 -22.85 -4.13
C GLU A 167 3.89 -22.65 -3.14
N LYS A 168 5.13 -22.63 -3.65
CA LYS A 168 6.34 -22.41 -2.84
C LYS A 168 6.45 -20.99 -2.32
N TYR A 169 5.95 -20.01 -3.08
CA TYR A 169 6.08 -18.58 -2.79
C TYR A 169 4.78 -17.93 -2.26
N GLN A 170 3.67 -18.67 -2.23
CA GLN A 170 2.36 -18.14 -1.82
C GLN A 170 2.40 -17.44 -0.45
N ARG A 171 3.10 -18.03 0.51
CA ARG A 171 3.22 -17.48 1.86
C ARG A 171 4.01 -16.16 1.88
N ASP A 172 4.95 -15.99 0.97
CA ASP A 172 5.79 -14.80 0.88
C ASP A 172 4.99 -13.62 0.32
N PHE A 173 4.14 -13.87 -0.68
CA PHE A 173 3.19 -12.86 -1.17
C PHE A 173 2.18 -12.46 -0.10
N VAL A 174 1.61 -13.44 0.61
CA VAL A 174 0.69 -13.17 1.73
C VAL A 174 1.38 -12.34 2.80
N TRP A 175 2.64 -12.63 3.11
CA TRP A 175 3.41 -11.86 4.08
C TRP A 175 3.54 -10.38 3.68
N LEU A 176 3.91 -10.09 2.44
CA LEU A 176 4.03 -8.71 1.94
C LEU A 176 2.69 -7.94 1.97
N VAL A 177 1.59 -8.62 1.67
CA VAL A 177 0.25 -8.04 1.73
C VAL A 177 -0.20 -7.79 3.17
N ASP A 178 0.03 -8.74 4.07
CA ASP A 178 -0.33 -8.62 5.49
C ASP A 178 0.53 -7.55 6.20
N ALA A 179 1.79 -7.41 5.78
CA ALA A 179 2.68 -6.36 6.25
C ALA A 179 2.30 -4.95 5.72
N GLY A 180 1.33 -4.86 4.81
CA GLY A 180 0.92 -3.59 4.22
C GLY A 180 1.91 -3.00 3.22
N VAL A 181 2.93 -3.76 2.81
CA VAL A 181 3.99 -3.30 1.90
C VAL A 181 3.56 -3.43 0.44
N ALA A 182 2.68 -4.40 0.13
CA ALA A 182 2.20 -4.64 -1.22
C ALA A 182 0.69 -4.83 -1.26
N LEU A 183 0.11 -4.58 -2.44
CA LEU A 183 -1.29 -4.82 -2.78
C LEU A 183 -1.35 -5.88 -3.88
N LYS A 184 -2.11 -6.94 -3.65
CA LYS A 184 -2.31 -8.03 -4.63
C LYS A 184 -3.65 -7.87 -5.34
N ALA A 185 -3.64 -7.89 -6.67
CA ALA A 185 -4.82 -7.90 -7.51
C ALA A 185 -4.90 -9.22 -8.28
N ASP A 186 -5.85 -10.06 -7.90
CA ASP A 186 -6.07 -11.35 -8.56
C ASP A 186 -6.79 -11.17 -9.91
N ILE A 187 -6.43 -12.04 -10.88
CA ILE A 187 -7.09 -12.07 -12.17
C ILE A 187 -8.29 -13.01 -12.07
N VAL A 188 -9.47 -12.52 -12.44
CA VAL A 188 -10.69 -13.31 -12.58
C VAL A 188 -11.02 -13.49 -14.07
N THR A 189 -11.53 -14.65 -14.42
CA THR A 189 -11.92 -14.95 -15.83
C THR A 189 -13.35 -14.54 -16.15
N GLU A 190 -14.22 -14.46 -15.15
CA GLU A 190 -15.60 -14.04 -15.28
C GLU A 190 -16.00 -13.09 -14.16
N PRO A 191 -16.61 -11.93 -14.47
CA PRO A 191 -17.02 -10.95 -13.46
C PRO A 191 -18.36 -11.35 -12.80
N LYS A 192 -18.45 -12.59 -12.31
CA LYS A 192 -19.64 -13.13 -11.62
C LYS A 192 -19.37 -13.32 -10.15
N SER A 193 -20.31 -12.95 -9.29
CA SER A 193 -20.22 -13.18 -7.85
C SER A 193 -20.43 -14.67 -7.50
N PRO A 194 -19.64 -15.25 -6.58
CA PRO A 194 -18.46 -14.67 -5.94
C PRO A 194 -17.22 -14.69 -6.87
N LEU A 195 -16.54 -13.56 -7.00
CA LEU A 195 -15.38 -13.38 -7.91
C LEU A 195 -14.28 -14.43 -7.70
N LEU A 196 -14.08 -14.85 -6.45
CA LEU A 196 -13.06 -15.85 -6.08
C LEU A 196 -13.27 -17.20 -6.79
N LYS A 197 -14.50 -17.52 -7.24
CA LYS A 197 -14.78 -18.78 -7.94
C LYS A 197 -14.04 -18.90 -9.27
N THR A 198 -13.78 -17.78 -9.93
CA THR A 198 -13.11 -17.70 -11.22
C THR A 198 -11.72 -17.07 -11.13
N ALA A 199 -11.23 -16.79 -9.91
CA ALA A 199 -9.90 -16.30 -9.68
C ALA A 199 -8.83 -17.36 -10.02
N ARG A 200 -7.73 -16.91 -10.60
CA ARG A 200 -6.56 -17.74 -10.88
C ARG A 200 -5.45 -17.40 -9.90
N PRO A 201 -5.24 -18.18 -8.81
CA PRO A 201 -4.32 -17.83 -7.73
C PRO A 201 -2.89 -17.56 -8.16
N SER A 202 -2.41 -18.23 -9.21
CA SER A 202 -1.06 -18.06 -9.77
C SER A 202 -0.94 -16.92 -10.79
N GLN A 203 -2.05 -16.24 -11.11
CA GLN A 203 -2.07 -15.11 -12.05
C GLN A 203 -2.60 -13.87 -11.35
N PHE A 204 -1.70 -12.99 -11.00
CA PHE A 204 -2.02 -11.75 -10.27
C PHE A 204 -1.06 -10.64 -10.65
N LYS A 205 -1.44 -9.42 -10.28
CA LYS A 205 -0.56 -8.28 -10.25
C LYS A 205 -0.21 -7.97 -8.80
N LEU A 206 1.02 -7.51 -8.57
CA LEU A 206 1.48 -7.10 -7.26
C LEU A 206 1.96 -5.65 -7.37
N TYR A 207 1.35 -4.77 -6.62
CA TYR A 207 1.69 -3.36 -6.57
C TYR A 207 2.35 -3.03 -5.24
N GLN A 208 3.26 -2.08 -5.22
CA GLN A 208 3.67 -1.47 -3.96
C GLN A 208 2.49 -0.69 -3.38
N SER A 209 2.34 -0.68 -2.06
CA SER A 209 1.19 -0.06 -1.39
C SER A 209 1.12 1.45 -1.55
N ASP A 210 2.22 2.09 -1.92
CA ASP A 210 2.33 3.54 -2.11
C ASP A 210 3.10 3.87 -3.38
N THR A 211 2.59 4.85 -4.14
CA THR A 211 3.18 5.26 -5.42
C THR A 211 4.52 5.98 -5.24
N GLY A 212 4.65 6.85 -4.24
CA GLY A 212 5.88 7.56 -3.95
C GLY A 212 7.00 6.63 -3.52
N MET A 213 6.66 5.64 -2.70
CA MET A 213 7.59 4.59 -2.30
C MET A 213 8.07 3.76 -3.50
N LEU A 214 7.19 3.51 -4.48
CA LEU A 214 7.55 2.86 -5.73
C LEU A 214 8.46 3.76 -6.57
N MET A 215 8.09 5.02 -6.76
CA MET A 215 8.85 5.99 -7.56
C MET A 215 10.28 6.20 -7.03
N ALA A 216 10.48 6.15 -5.71
CA ALA A 216 11.81 6.27 -5.11
C ALA A 216 12.76 5.10 -5.46
N ARG A 217 12.25 4.01 -5.99
CA ARG A 217 13.04 2.83 -6.40
C ARG A 217 13.51 2.88 -7.84
N TYR A 218 13.02 3.84 -8.64
CA TYR A 218 13.53 4.11 -9.98
C TYR A 218 14.73 5.07 -9.92
N PRO A 219 15.68 4.96 -10.86
CA PRO A 219 16.78 5.91 -10.95
C PRO A 219 16.26 7.32 -11.21
N VAL A 220 16.98 8.32 -10.73
CA VAL A 220 16.75 9.72 -11.12
C VAL A 220 17.27 9.85 -12.55
N GLY A 221 16.40 10.21 -13.49
CA GLY A 221 16.77 10.52 -14.87
C GLY A 221 17.50 11.85 -14.99
#